data_b82c6e9646c630d34b87c498028cb37d
#
_entry.id   b82c6e9646c630d34b87c498028cb37d
#
_cell.length_a   1.000
_cell.length_b   1.000
_cell.length_c   1.000
_cell.angle_alpha   90.00
_cell.angle_beta   90.00
_cell.angle_gamma   90.00
#
_symmetry.space_group_name_H-M   'P 1'
#
loop_
_entity.id
_entity.type
_entity.pdbx_description
1 polymer ?
#
loop_
_entity_poly.entity_id
_entity_poly.type
_entity_poly.pdbx_seq_one_letter_code
_entity_poly.pdbx_strand_id
1 'polypeptide(L)'
;MNKRKTGFVFIILFTMALGYLYPQNEINKKKPKDSQIEGELVDLTCYISRGLSGEGHKSCATRCLTRGAPAGIVDQNGNIFVIIAPSPGYASYAAQTIRLSGIVEDGRISPNIMEAMTGKNW
;
A
#
# COMPACT_ATOMS: atom_id res chain seq x y z
N MET A 1 -28.09 19.65 57.59
CA MET A 1 -26.77 19.47 57.00
C MET A 1 -26.86 18.54 55.82
N ASN A 2 -26.54 19.04 54.66
CA ASN A 2 -26.96 18.64 53.30
C ASN A 2 -26.47 17.27 52.83
N LYS A 3 -27.19 16.18 53.09
CA LYS A 3 -26.99 14.85 52.50
C LYS A 3 -27.12 14.84 50.95
N ARG A 4 -27.76 15.86 50.35
CA ARG A 4 -27.94 15.99 48.89
C ARG A 4 -26.68 16.45 48.15
N LYS A 5 -25.79 17.24 48.80
CA LYS A 5 -24.57 17.75 48.16
C LYS A 5 -23.45 16.74 48.11
N THR A 6 -23.41 15.80 49.08
CA THR A 6 -22.37 14.76 49.13
C THR A 6 -22.53 13.71 48.01
N GLY A 7 -23.78 13.35 47.67
CA GLY A 7 -24.05 12.39 46.56
C GLY A 7 -23.68 12.94 45.21
N PHE A 8 -23.85 14.23 44.97
CA PHE A 8 -23.54 14.85 43.67
C PHE A 8 -22.03 14.94 43.42
N VAL A 9 -21.23 15.17 44.46
CA VAL A 9 -19.77 15.19 44.38
C VAL A 9 -19.21 13.79 44.07
N PHE A 10 -19.77 12.74 44.70
CA PHE A 10 -19.37 11.34 44.43
C PHE A 10 -19.69 10.90 43.01
N ILE A 11 -20.82 11.30 42.44
CA ILE A 11 -21.20 11.02 41.08
C ILE A 11 -20.24 11.66 40.08
N ILE A 12 -19.85 12.93 40.29
CA ILE A 12 -18.91 13.64 39.42
C ILE A 12 -17.52 13.02 39.49
N LEU A 13 -17.05 12.63 40.67
CA LEU A 13 -15.73 11.96 40.82
C LEU A 13 -15.72 10.57 40.20
N PHE A 14 -16.85 9.85 40.30
CA PHE A 14 -16.96 8.52 39.71
C PHE A 14 -16.99 8.57 38.15
N THR A 15 -17.66 9.57 37.56
CA THR A 15 -17.66 9.74 36.11
C THR A 15 -16.30 10.18 35.56
N MET A 16 -15.53 10.99 36.30
CA MET A 16 -14.17 11.33 35.91
C MET A 16 -13.22 10.14 35.99
N ALA A 17 -13.38 9.26 36.99
CA ALA A 17 -12.53 8.06 37.13
C ALA A 17 -12.77 7.04 36.01
N LEU A 18 -13.99 6.91 35.49
CA LEU A 18 -14.27 6.03 34.36
C LEU A 18 -13.61 6.52 33.06
N GLY A 19 -13.42 7.82 32.87
CA GLY A 19 -12.76 8.39 31.71
C GLY A 19 -11.28 7.98 31.56
N TYR A 20 -10.62 7.63 32.65
CA TYR A 20 -9.22 7.18 32.65
C TYR A 20 -9.05 5.68 32.35
N LEU A 21 -10.12 4.89 32.38
CA LEU A 21 -10.09 3.44 32.15
C LEU A 21 -10.31 3.03 30.69
N TYR A 22 -10.71 3.97 29.84
CA TYR A 22 -10.78 3.70 28.40
C TYR A 22 -9.38 3.90 27.80
N PRO A 23 -8.73 2.82 27.30
CA PRO A 23 -7.49 2.99 26.57
C PRO A 23 -7.80 3.89 25.38
N GLN A 24 -7.20 5.06 25.35
CA GLN A 24 -7.13 5.90 24.15
C GLN A 24 -6.31 5.09 23.15
N ASN A 25 -6.99 4.25 22.37
CA ASN A 25 -6.37 3.54 21.28
C ASN A 25 -6.08 4.60 20.21
N GLU A 26 -5.04 5.37 20.44
CA GLU A 26 -4.42 6.19 19.43
C GLU A 26 -4.01 5.25 18.30
N ILE A 27 -4.89 5.14 17.29
CA ILE A 27 -4.48 4.61 16.01
C ILE A 27 -3.40 5.55 15.53
N ASN A 28 -2.16 5.21 15.85
CA ASN A 28 -0.97 5.89 15.38
C ASN A 28 -0.92 5.68 13.87
N LYS A 29 -1.73 6.44 13.14
CA LYS A 29 -1.67 6.52 11.68
C LYS A 29 -0.35 7.18 11.35
N LYS A 30 0.71 6.35 11.32
CA LYS A 30 1.99 6.75 10.76
C LYS A 30 1.69 7.42 9.43
N LYS A 31 1.95 8.73 9.34
CA LYS A 31 1.72 9.50 8.11
C LYS A 31 2.35 8.73 6.95
N PRO A 32 1.59 8.39 5.89
CA PRO A 32 2.13 7.64 4.77
C PRO A 32 3.36 8.37 4.23
N LYS A 33 4.44 7.65 4.05
CA LYS A 33 5.71 8.24 3.57
C LYS A 33 5.70 8.17 2.05
N ASP A 34 5.84 9.31 1.40
CA ASP A 34 6.21 9.36 -0.02
C ASP A 34 7.52 8.62 -0.21
N SER A 35 7.52 7.63 -1.08
CA SER A 35 8.67 6.77 -1.36
C SER A 35 8.75 6.50 -2.85
N GLN A 36 9.96 6.14 -3.31
CA GLN A 36 10.18 5.68 -4.67
C GLN A 36 10.48 4.18 -4.65
N ILE A 37 9.89 3.46 -5.58
CA ILE A 37 10.15 2.05 -5.82
C ILE A 37 10.57 1.90 -7.27
N GLU A 38 11.63 1.16 -7.50
CA GLU A 38 12.15 0.82 -8.82
C GLU A 38 12.20 -0.69 -8.98
N GLY A 39 11.72 -1.21 -10.11
CA GLY A 39 11.73 -2.63 -10.38
C GLY A 39 10.99 -2.98 -11.67
N GLU A 40 10.92 -4.28 -11.98
CA GLU A 40 10.19 -4.79 -13.14
C GLU A 40 8.70 -4.71 -12.91
N LEU A 41 7.97 -4.17 -13.90
CA LEU A 41 6.52 -4.22 -13.92
C LEU A 41 6.03 -5.60 -14.36
N VAL A 42 5.29 -6.27 -13.49
CA VAL A 42 4.75 -7.61 -13.73
C VAL A 42 3.23 -7.64 -13.64
N ASP A 43 2.63 -8.58 -14.35
CA ASP A 43 1.28 -9.07 -14.07
C ASP A 43 1.36 -10.02 -12.86
N LEU A 44 0.76 -9.64 -11.75
CA LEU A 44 0.83 -10.40 -10.51
C LEU A 44 0.16 -11.76 -10.59
N THR A 45 -0.82 -11.94 -11.46
CA THR A 45 -1.51 -13.23 -11.61
C THR A 45 -0.54 -14.30 -12.08
N CYS A 46 0.24 -14.02 -13.13
CA CYS A 46 1.21 -14.96 -13.65
C CYS A 46 2.50 -15.01 -12.82
N TYR A 47 2.93 -13.88 -12.29
CA TYR A 47 4.12 -13.81 -11.46
C TYR A 47 3.98 -14.65 -10.18
N ILE A 48 2.91 -14.46 -9.42
CA ILE A 48 2.71 -15.17 -8.15
C ILE A 48 2.42 -16.67 -8.38
N SER A 49 1.63 -16.99 -9.43
CA SER A 49 1.24 -18.38 -9.65
C SER A 49 2.30 -19.26 -10.32
N ARG A 50 3.22 -18.67 -11.10
CA ARG A 50 4.17 -19.40 -11.94
C ARG A 50 5.58 -18.83 -11.99
N GLY A 51 5.85 -17.70 -11.30
CA GLY A 51 7.15 -17.01 -11.37
C GLY A 51 7.47 -16.39 -12.74
N LEU A 52 6.45 -16.07 -13.55
CA LEU A 52 6.66 -15.58 -14.89
C LEU A 52 6.92 -14.07 -14.92
N SER A 53 8.05 -13.67 -15.49
CA SER A 53 8.49 -12.27 -15.62
C SER A 53 9.43 -12.13 -16.82
N GLY A 54 9.94 -10.93 -17.04
CA GLY A 54 10.91 -10.62 -18.07
C GLY A 54 10.35 -10.56 -19.48
N GLU A 55 11.23 -10.28 -20.43
CA GLU A 55 10.88 -10.03 -21.84
C GLU A 55 10.13 -11.22 -22.48
N GLY A 56 10.47 -12.45 -22.10
CA GLY A 56 9.78 -13.66 -22.61
C GLY A 56 8.31 -13.74 -22.20
N HIS A 57 7.91 -13.04 -21.16
CA HIS A 57 6.52 -12.99 -20.68
C HIS A 57 5.78 -11.70 -21.06
N LYS A 58 6.45 -10.72 -21.62
CA LYS A 58 5.94 -9.39 -21.93
C LYS A 58 4.59 -9.37 -22.66
N SER A 59 4.49 -10.10 -23.75
CA SER A 59 3.25 -10.16 -24.55
C SER A 59 2.05 -10.68 -23.76
N CYS A 60 2.27 -11.71 -22.92
CA CYS A 60 1.21 -12.26 -22.06
C CYS A 60 0.85 -11.26 -20.95
N ALA A 61 1.85 -10.69 -20.27
CA ALA A 61 1.66 -9.71 -19.22
C ALA A 61 0.91 -8.47 -19.73
N THR A 62 1.31 -7.91 -20.87
CA THR A 62 0.60 -6.79 -21.53
C THR A 62 -0.89 -7.10 -21.71
N ARG A 63 -1.20 -8.30 -22.22
CA ARG A 63 -2.59 -8.72 -22.47
C ARG A 63 -3.39 -8.89 -21.18
N CYS A 64 -2.77 -9.46 -20.15
CA CYS A 64 -3.39 -9.65 -18.84
C CYS A 64 -3.67 -8.30 -18.16
N LEU A 65 -2.69 -7.40 -18.13
CA LEU A 65 -2.83 -6.06 -17.57
C LEU A 65 -3.90 -5.24 -18.31
N THR A 66 -3.95 -5.29 -19.63
CA THR A 66 -4.99 -4.64 -20.44
C THR A 66 -6.40 -5.11 -20.06
N ARG A 67 -6.53 -6.37 -19.63
CA ARG A 67 -7.81 -6.96 -19.18
C ARG A 67 -8.10 -6.72 -17.70
N GLY A 68 -7.25 -6.00 -17.00
CA GLY A 68 -7.45 -5.65 -15.59
C GLY A 68 -6.80 -6.61 -14.58
N ALA A 69 -5.90 -7.50 -15.01
CA ALA A 69 -5.11 -8.27 -14.06
C ALA A 69 -4.30 -7.34 -13.15
N PRO A 70 -4.13 -7.65 -11.85
CA PRO A 70 -3.42 -6.78 -10.93
C PRO A 70 -1.97 -6.58 -11.35
N ALA A 71 -1.52 -5.32 -11.36
CA ALA A 71 -0.14 -4.94 -11.64
C ALA A 71 0.69 -4.87 -10.37
N GLY A 72 1.97 -5.18 -10.47
CA GLY A 72 2.93 -5.02 -9.40
C GLY A 72 4.32 -4.66 -9.89
N ILE A 73 5.16 -4.22 -8.97
CA ILE A 73 6.60 -4.06 -9.18
C ILE A 73 7.34 -5.10 -8.38
N VAL A 74 8.32 -5.74 -8.99
CA VAL A 74 9.29 -6.61 -8.32
C VAL A 74 10.62 -5.88 -8.30
N ASP A 75 11.13 -5.58 -7.10
CA ASP A 75 12.41 -4.91 -6.95
C ASP A 75 13.61 -5.88 -7.11
N GLN A 76 14.84 -5.35 -7.06
CA GLN A 76 16.07 -6.13 -7.18
C GLN A 76 16.25 -7.19 -6.09
N ASN A 77 15.59 -7.03 -4.95
CA ASN A 77 15.66 -7.96 -3.82
C ASN A 77 14.55 -9.02 -3.88
N GLY A 78 13.67 -8.96 -4.91
CA GLY A 78 12.52 -9.83 -5.03
C GLY A 78 11.31 -9.42 -4.21
N ASN A 79 11.30 -8.23 -3.62
CA ASN A 79 10.12 -7.71 -2.94
C ASN A 79 9.06 -7.32 -3.95
N ILE A 80 7.82 -7.68 -3.64
CA ILE A 80 6.66 -7.40 -4.47
C ILE A 80 5.89 -6.22 -3.88
N PHE A 81 5.59 -5.23 -4.72
CA PHE A 81 4.74 -4.10 -4.37
C PHE A 81 3.52 -4.08 -5.30
N VAL A 82 2.34 -4.21 -4.72
CA VAL A 82 1.08 -4.17 -5.48
C VAL A 82 0.76 -2.72 -5.85
N ILE A 83 0.50 -2.47 -7.12
CA ILE A 83 0.13 -1.13 -7.61
C ILE A 83 -1.37 -0.90 -7.37
N ILE A 84 -1.70 0.09 -6.56
CA ILE A 84 -3.08 0.49 -6.28
C ILE A 84 -3.52 1.56 -7.30
N ALA A 85 -3.71 1.11 -8.54
CA ALA A 85 -4.19 1.93 -9.65
C ALA A 85 -4.73 1.02 -10.76
N PRO A 86 -5.53 1.54 -11.72
CA PRO A 86 -6.04 0.75 -12.84
C PRO A 86 -4.91 0.17 -13.70
N SER A 87 -4.79 -1.15 -13.74
CA SER A 87 -3.71 -1.87 -14.43
C SER A 87 -3.61 -1.66 -15.94
N PRO A 88 -4.70 -1.38 -16.71
CA PRO A 88 -4.55 -1.08 -18.13
C PRO A 88 -3.61 0.09 -18.44
N GLY A 89 -3.50 1.07 -17.52
CA GLY A 89 -2.58 2.20 -17.66
C GLY A 89 -1.10 1.79 -17.63
N TYR A 90 -0.79 0.60 -17.13
CA TYR A 90 0.57 0.06 -17.01
C TYR A 90 0.92 -0.99 -18.06
N ALA A 91 -0.06 -1.42 -18.87
CA ALA A 91 0.09 -2.55 -19.79
C ALA A 91 1.25 -2.39 -20.80
N SER A 92 1.51 -1.17 -21.29
CA SER A 92 2.59 -0.88 -22.23
C SER A 92 3.99 -0.98 -21.62
N TYR A 93 4.08 -0.99 -20.29
CA TYR A 93 5.34 -1.07 -19.54
C TYR A 93 5.63 -2.48 -19.01
N ALA A 94 4.81 -3.46 -19.35
CA ALA A 94 5.01 -4.86 -18.96
C ALA A 94 6.43 -5.35 -19.28
N ALA A 95 7.05 -6.02 -18.32
CA ALA A 95 8.43 -6.52 -18.39
C ALA A 95 9.49 -5.40 -18.54
N GLN A 96 9.15 -4.16 -18.27
CA GLN A 96 10.11 -3.06 -18.24
C GLN A 96 10.42 -2.67 -16.79
N THR A 97 11.63 -2.18 -16.57
CA THR A 97 11.97 -1.52 -15.31
C THR A 97 11.34 -0.13 -15.30
N ILE A 98 10.54 0.13 -14.30
CA ILE A 98 9.93 1.43 -14.06
C ILE A 98 10.25 1.92 -12.65
N ARG A 99 10.13 3.23 -12.46
CA ARG A 99 10.16 3.86 -11.15
C ARG A 99 8.79 4.45 -10.85
N LEU A 100 8.22 4.09 -9.71
CA LEU A 100 7.01 4.69 -9.19
C LEU A 100 7.34 5.51 -7.95
N SER A 101 6.83 6.73 -7.91
CA SER A 101 6.80 7.57 -6.71
C SER A 101 5.39 7.65 -6.19
N GLY A 102 5.21 7.54 -4.90
CA GLY A 102 3.90 7.57 -4.28
C GLY A 102 3.92 7.11 -2.83
N ILE A 103 2.74 6.87 -2.29
CA ILE A 103 2.56 6.39 -0.93
C ILE A 103 2.78 4.89 -0.89
N VAL A 104 3.74 4.45 -0.08
CA VAL A 104 4.06 3.03 0.13
C VAL A 104 3.68 2.61 1.53
N GLU A 105 2.85 1.57 1.64
CA GLU A 105 2.39 0.98 2.89
C GLU A 105 2.10 -0.52 2.70
N ASP A 106 2.61 -1.34 3.59
CA ASP A 106 2.34 -2.80 3.63
C ASP A 106 2.46 -3.52 2.28
N GLY A 107 3.56 -3.28 1.54
CA GLY A 107 3.77 -3.90 0.23
C GLY A 107 2.85 -3.42 -0.88
N ARG A 108 2.20 -2.28 -0.69
CA ARG A 108 1.35 -1.62 -1.69
C ARG A 108 1.90 -0.24 -2.01
N ILE A 109 1.76 0.18 -3.27
CA ILE A 109 2.07 1.54 -3.69
C ILE A 109 0.86 2.19 -4.34
N SER A 110 0.47 3.37 -3.83
CA SER A 110 -0.48 4.27 -4.47
C SER A 110 0.32 5.32 -5.25
N PRO A 111 0.53 5.13 -6.56
CA PRO A 111 1.44 5.96 -7.33
C PRO A 111 0.83 7.31 -7.67
N ASN A 112 1.68 8.34 -7.68
CA ASN A 112 1.36 9.67 -8.19
C ASN A 112 2.22 10.05 -9.40
N ILE A 113 3.42 9.45 -9.53
CA ILE A 113 4.33 9.67 -10.66
C ILE A 113 4.89 8.32 -11.12
N MET A 114 4.99 8.12 -12.43
CA MET A 114 5.62 6.96 -13.05
C MET A 114 6.67 7.43 -14.08
N GLU A 115 7.84 6.82 -14.02
CA GLU A 115 8.93 7.03 -14.97
C GLU A 115 9.39 5.69 -15.55
N ALA A 116 9.44 5.58 -16.88
CA ALA A 116 10.01 4.42 -17.54
C ALA A 116 11.55 4.55 -17.51
N MET A 117 12.23 3.50 -17.05
CA MET A 117 13.69 3.45 -16.94
C MET A 117 14.26 2.77 -18.18
N THR A 118 14.39 3.53 -19.28
CA THR A 118 14.94 2.99 -20.53
C THR A 118 16.41 2.59 -20.35
N GLY A 119 16.74 1.31 -20.61
CA GLY A 119 18.13 0.81 -20.66
C GLY A 119 18.67 0.17 -19.38
N LYS A 120 17.88 -0.01 -18.33
CA LYS A 120 18.26 -0.85 -17.18
C LYS A 120 17.70 -2.27 -17.35
N ASN A 121 18.58 -3.20 -17.65
CA ASN A 121 18.34 -4.64 -17.50
C ASN A 121 18.94 -5.09 -16.17
N TRP A 122 18.18 -5.77 -15.37
CA TRP A 122 18.61 -6.42 -14.12
C TRP A 122 19.22 -7.78 -14.38
#